data_cd060e77be0c9ec632d8b8bff535dd30
#
_entry.id   cd060e77be0c9ec632d8b8bff535dd30
#
_cell.length_a   1.000
_cell.length_b   1.000
_cell.length_c   1.000
_cell.angle_alpha   90.00
_cell.angle_beta   90.00
_cell.angle_gamma   90.00
#
_symmetry.space_group_name_H-M   'P 1'
#
loop_
_entity.id
_entity.type
_entity.pdbx_description
1 polymer ?
#
loop_
_entity_poly.entity_id
_entity_poly.type
_entity_poly.pdbx_seq_one_letter_code
_entity_poly.pdbx_strand_id
1 'polypeptide(L)'
;MIVNISFDDIYDVWVNKLWPKRHSPIEPTSAMNFLGGYDINNMSYSPSFFGYMFDNKLVGVNSGHMCSDNSYRSRGLYVEEDYRRQGIGVKLLLETVNQAKKENAIMVWSLPRKTSYFTYNNAGFVLASDWFATETSDFNAYVKLQLNT
;
A
#
# COMPACT_ATOMS: atom_id res chain seq x y z
N MET A 1 6.78 -12.03 -11.24
CA MET A 1 5.79 -12.98 -10.70
C MET A 1 5.42 -12.60 -9.27
N ILE A 2 4.14 -12.44 -9.03
CA ILE A 2 3.66 -12.07 -7.70
C ILE A 2 3.59 -13.28 -6.80
N VAL A 3 4.09 -13.15 -5.57
CA VAL A 3 4.07 -14.18 -4.54
C VAL A 3 3.60 -13.58 -3.21
N ASN A 4 3.10 -14.43 -2.32
CA ASN A 4 2.85 -14.02 -0.94
C ASN A 4 4.18 -14.01 -0.18
N ILE A 5 4.39 -12.99 0.64
CA ILE A 5 5.59 -12.86 1.47
C ILE A 5 5.20 -12.67 2.93
N SER A 6 6.18 -12.76 3.82
CA SER A 6 5.96 -12.55 5.25
C SER A 6 6.06 -11.09 5.64
N PHE A 7 5.57 -10.76 6.85
CA PHE A 7 5.80 -9.43 7.41
C PHE A 7 7.30 -9.13 7.55
N ASP A 8 8.10 -10.10 7.97
CA ASP A 8 9.55 -9.90 8.10
C ASP A 8 10.19 -9.51 6.77
N ASP A 9 9.76 -10.12 5.67
CA ASP A 9 10.27 -9.80 4.34
C ASP A 9 9.94 -8.36 3.94
N ILE A 10 8.70 -7.94 4.13
CA ILE A 10 8.29 -6.60 3.75
C ILE A 10 8.82 -5.54 4.73
N TYR A 11 8.92 -5.89 6.02
CA TYR A 11 9.48 -4.99 7.04
C TYR A 11 10.89 -4.55 6.68
N ASP A 12 11.72 -5.48 6.23
CA ASP A 12 13.10 -5.19 5.84
C ASP A 12 13.16 -4.15 4.71
N VAL A 13 12.29 -4.29 3.72
CA VAL A 13 12.16 -3.32 2.62
C VAL A 13 11.64 -1.98 3.13
N TRP A 14 10.62 -1.99 3.97
CA TRP A 14 10.00 -0.77 4.48
C TRP A 14 10.96 0.05 5.33
N VAL A 15 11.65 -0.57 6.27
CA VAL A 15 12.54 0.14 7.21
C VAL A 15 13.80 0.66 6.52
N ASN A 16 14.32 -0.05 5.54
CA ASN A 16 15.57 0.30 4.90
C ASN A 16 15.40 1.14 3.62
N LYS A 17 14.30 0.99 2.89
CA LYS A 17 14.17 1.55 1.56
C LYS A 17 12.99 2.51 1.39
N LEU A 18 11.83 2.18 1.94
CA LEU A 18 10.64 3.03 1.78
C LEU A 18 10.58 4.13 2.84
N TRP A 19 10.81 3.76 4.11
CA TRP A 19 10.68 4.68 5.24
C TRP A 19 11.95 4.75 6.10
N PRO A 20 13.13 5.05 5.52
CA PRO A 20 14.38 5.03 6.27
C PRO A 20 14.48 6.11 7.34
N LYS A 21 13.66 7.16 7.25
CA LYS A 21 13.64 8.28 8.21
C LYS A 21 12.45 8.23 9.18
N ARG A 22 11.68 7.14 9.13
CA ARG A 22 10.51 7.01 9.98
C ARG A 22 10.93 6.72 11.42
N HIS A 23 10.32 7.43 12.38
CA HIS A 23 10.57 7.27 13.81
C HIS A 23 9.49 6.45 14.50
N SER A 24 8.25 6.48 13.99
CA SER A 24 7.15 5.69 14.54
C SER A 24 7.34 4.20 14.25
N PRO A 25 6.82 3.30 15.11
CA PRO A 25 6.90 1.86 14.87
C PRO A 25 6.22 1.47 13.55
N ILE A 26 6.78 0.44 12.90
CA ILE A 26 6.19 -0.14 11.70
C ILE A 26 5.48 -1.43 12.10
N GLU A 27 4.15 -1.36 12.13
CA GLU A 27 3.30 -2.49 12.48
C GLU A 27 2.82 -3.20 11.20
N PRO A 28 2.36 -4.48 11.31
CA PRO A 28 1.83 -5.20 10.15
C PRO A 28 0.62 -4.53 9.51
N THR A 29 -0.22 -3.89 10.33
CA THR A 29 -1.35 -3.08 9.88
C THR A 29 -1.24 -1.69 10.49
N SER A 30 -2.05 -0.75 10.01
CA SER A 30 -2.07 0.60 10.56
C SER A 30 -3.41 0.88 11.24
N ALA A 31 -3.40 1.82 12.18
CA ALA A 31 -4.63 2.29 12.81
C ALA A 31 -5.29 3.44 12.03
N MET A 32 -4.78 3.79 10.87
CA MET A 32 -5.33 4.88 10.05
C MET A 32 -6.58 4.42 9.32
N ASN A 33 -7.57 5.30 9.27
CA ASN A 33 -8.72 5.19 8.37
C ASN A 33 -8.55 6.12 7.18
N PHE A 34 -9.41 5.93 6.19
CA PHE A 34 -9.47 6.80 5.02
C PHE A 34 -9.72 8.26 5.45
N LEU A 35 -9.01 9.18 4.81
CA LEU A 35 -9.06 10.63 5.07
C LEU A 35 -8.61 11.05 6.48
N GLY A 36 -7.76 10.24 7.11
CA GLY A 36 -7.08 10.64 8.34
C GLY A 36 -7.76 10.23 9.64
N GLY A 37 -8.84 9.46 9.57
CA GLY A 37 -9.43 8.89 10.77
C GLY A 37 -8.46 7.91 11.45
N TYR A 38 -8.72 7.63 12.72
CA TYR A 38 -7.92 6.70 13.52
C TYR A 38 -8.83 5.67 14.18
N ASP A 39 -8.49 4.39 14.02
CA ASP A 39 -9.20 3.30 14.69
C ASP A 39 -8.21 2.16 14.99
N ILE A 40 -7.92 1.98 16.27
CA ILE A 40 -6.99 0.95 16.74
C ILE A 40 -7.47 -0.46 16.37
N ASN A 41 -8.78 -0.65 16.17
CA ASN A 41 -9.33 -1.95 15.78
C ASN A 41 -8.83 -2.43 14.42
N ASN A 42 -8.38 -1.52 13.55
CA ASN A 42 -7.78 -1.91 12.28
C ASN A 42 -6.57 -2.82 12.46
N MET A 43 -5.87 -2.70 13.59
CA MET A 43 -4.66 -3.49 13.87
C MET A 43 -4.98 -4.94 14.24
N SER A 44 -6.25 -5.28 14.47
CA SER A 44 -6.68 -6.65 14.76
C SER A 44 -6.94 -7.48 13.51
N TYR A 45 -7.02 -6.86 12.33
CA TYR A 45 -7.26 -7.58 11.09
C TYR A 45 -5.97 -8.22 10.55
N SER A 46 -6.13 -9.34 9.85
CA SER A 46 -5.01 -10.02 9.21
C SER A 46 -4.63 -9.32 7.91
N PRO A 47 -3.39 -8.84 7.77
CA PRO A 47 -2.94 -8.23 6.52
C PRO A 47 -2.53 -9.28 5.49
N SER A 48 -2.48 -8.84 4.23
CA SER A 48 -1.85 -9.59 3.14
C SER A 48 -0.58 -8.86 2.71
N PHE A 49 0.49 -9.62 2.46
CA PHE A 49 1.76 -9.08 2.00
C PHE A 49 2.11 -9.69 0.66
N PHE A 50 2.40 -8.86 -0.33
CA PHE A 50 2.71 -9.29 -1.70
C PHE A 50 4.10 -8.86 -2.08
N GLY A 51 4.82 -9.76 -2.76
CA GLY A 51 6.10 -9.48 -3.36
C GLY A 51 6.08 -9.76 -4.85
N TYR A 52 6.90 -9.05 -5.60
CA TYR A 52 7.16 -9.34 -7.00
C TYR A 52 8.57 -9.90 -7.13
N MET A 53 8.68 -11.13 -7.62
CA MET A 53 9.95 -11.81 -7.82
C MET A 53 10.39 -11.71 -9.27
N PHE A 54 11.64 -11.37 -9.48
CA PHE A 54 12.28 -11.37 -10.79
C PHE A 54 13.67 -12.01 -10.65
N ASP A 55 13.93 -13.10 -11.41
CA ASP A 55 15.18 -13.86 -11.33
C ASP A 55 15.57 -14.21 -9.89
N ASN A 56 14.62 -14.74 -9.12
CA ASN A 56 14.79 -15.14 -7.71
C ASN A 56 15.13 -13.99 -6.77
N LYS A 57 14.90 -12.74 -7.19
CA LYS A 57 15.11 -11.55 -6.37
C LYS A 57 13.77 -10.88 -6.08
N LEU A 58 13.56 -10.47 -4.83
CA LEU A 58 12.40 -9.66 -4.43
C LEU A 58 12.64 -8.22 -4.87
N VAL A 59 11.93 -7.76 -5.89
CA VAL A 59 12.14 -6.44 -6.48
C VAL A 59 11.00 -5.44 -6.24
N GLY A 60 9.89 -5.90 -5.71
CA GLY A 60 8.77 -5.03 -5.38
C GLY A 60 7.90 -5.63 -4.29
N VAL A 61 7.23 -4.76 -3.52
CA VAL A 61 6.37 -5.18 -2.40
C VAL A 61 5.17 -4.26 -2.29
N ASN A 62 4.08 -4.79 -1.75
CA ASN A 62 2.93 -4.02 -1.28
C ASN A 62 2.17 -4.83 -0.24
N SER A 63 1.33 -4.18 0.53
CA SER A 63 0.47 -4.84 1.50
C SER A 63 -0.95 -4.32 1.43
N GLY A 64 -1.87 -5.05 2.04
CA GLY A 64 -3.24 -4.61 2.21
C GLY A 64 -3.85 -5.14 3.48
N HIS A 65 -4.77 -4.39 4.06
CA HIS A 65 -5.54 -4.84 5.21
C HIS A 65 -6.90 -4.15 5.25
N MET A 66 -7.87 -4.83 5.86
CA MET A 66 -9.19 -4.25 6.11
C MET A 66 -9.09 -3.11 7.13
N CYS A 67 -9.99 -2.17 7.02
CA CYS A 67 -10.25 -1.13 8.01
C CYS A 67 -11.65 -1.32 8.58
N SER A 68 -11.92 -0.72 9.74
CA SER A 68 -13.21 -0.90 10.43
C SER A 68 -14.39 -0.32 9.68
N ASP A 69 -14.16 0.57 8.71
CA ASP A 69 -15.19 1.16 7.85
C ASP A 69 -15.48 0.32 6.60
N ASN A 70 -15.00 -0.91 6.54
CA ASN A 70 -15.09 -1.82 5.40
C ASN A 70 -14.31 -1.37 4.16
N SER A 71 -13.42 -0.41 4.30
CA SER A 71 -12.45 -0.11 3.26
C SER A 71 -11.23 -1.01 3.40
N TYR A 72 -10.42 -1.08 2.34
CA TYR A 72 -9.17 -1.83 2.32
C TYR A 72 -8.03 -0.87 2.07
N ARG A 73 -7.05 -0.84 2.98
CA ARG A 73 -5.88 0.00 2.79
C ARG A 73 -4.81 -0.76 2.03
N SER A 74 -4.36 -0.18 0.92
CA SER A 74 -3.11 -0.56 0.24
C SER A 74 -1.98 0.24 0.88
N ARG A 75 -0.91 -0.43 1.32
CA ARG A 75 0.09 0.21 2.16
C ARG A 75 1.50 -0.25 1.83
N GLY A 76 2.41 0.71 1.67
CA GLY A 76 3.82 0.42 1.60
C GLY A 76 4.31 -0.10 0.26
N LEU A 77 3.75 0.39 -0.84
CA LEU A 77 4.22 0.05 -2.17
C LEU A 77 5.65 0.54 -2.37
N TYR A 78 6.54 -0.38 -2.78
CA TYR A 78 7.91 -0.06 -3.15
C TYR A 78 8.36 -0.97 -4.28
N VAL A 79 9.03 -0.41 -5.27
CA VAL A 79 9.68 -1.15 -6.35
C VAL A 79 11.13 -0.69 -6.43
N GLU A 80 12.06 -1.63 -6.50
CA GLU A 80 13.49 -1.34 -6.67
C GLU A 80 13.71 -0.43 -7.88
N GLU A 81 14.59 0.56 -7.76
CA GLU A 81 14.79 1.59 -8.77
C GLU A 81 15.07 1.03 -10.16
N ASP A 82 15.92 0.00 -10.25
CA ASP A 82 16.31 -0.62 -11.52
C ASP A 82 15.14 -1.36 -12.19
N TYR A 83 14.07 -1.63 -11.48
CA TYR A 83 12.91 -2.39 -11.97
C TYR A 83 11.67 -1.52 -12.14
N ARG A 84 11.78 -0.21 -11.95
CA ARG A 84 10.67 0.73 -12.13
C ARG A 84 10.35 0.92 -13.62
N ARG A 85 9.16 1.48 -13.90
CA ARG A 85 8.65 1.75 -15.26
C ARG A 85 8.43 0.49 -16.10
N GLN A 86 8.23 -0.65 -15.44
CA GLN A 86 7.93 -1.94 -16.09
C GLN A 86 6.56 -2.48 -15.70
N GLY A 87 5.73 -1.66 -15.02
CA GLY A 87 4.40 -2.05 -14.61
C GLY A 87 4.33 -2.92 -13.35
N ILE A 88 5.44 -3.14 -12.66
CA ILE A 88 5.46 -3.98 -11.45
C ILE A 88 4.60 -3.39 -10.34
N GLY A 89 4.70 -2.07 -10.10
CA GLY A 89 3.89 -1.40 -9.09
C GLY A 89 2.39 -1.52 -9.37
N VAL A 90 1.99 -1.35 -10.62
CA VAL A 90 0.59 -1.52 -11.04
C VAL A 90 0.13 -2.96 -10.78
N LYS A 91 0.93 -3.95 -11.11
CA LYS A 91 0.60 -5.36 -10.87
C LYS A 91 0.42 -5.65 -9.38
N LEU A 92 1.29 -5.10 -8.53
CA LEU A 92 1.17 -5.24 -7.08
C LEU A 92 -0.10 -4.57 -6.55
N LEU A 93 -0.44 -3.38 -7.05
CA LEU A 93 -1.68 -2.70 -6.66
C LEU A 93 -2.92 -3.48 -7.10
N LEU A 94 -2.92 -4.01 -8.32
CA LEU A 94 -4.06 -4.79 -8.82
C LEU A 94 -4.24 -6.10 -8.04
N GLU A 95 -3.16 -6.74 -7.61
CA GLU A 95 -3.24 -7.91 -6.73
C GLU A 95 -3.85 -7.55 -5.38
N THR A 96 -3.47 -6.40 -4.83
CA THR A 96 -4.05 -5.88 -3.59
C THR A 96 -5.55 -5.60 -3.76
N VAL A 97 -5.95 -5.02 -4.88
CA VAL A 97 -7.37 -4.80 -5.21
C VAL A 97 -8.12 -6.13 -5.30
N ASN A 98 -7.53 -7.15 -5.92
CA ASN A 98 -8.14 -8.48 -5.99
C ASN A 98 -8.35 -9.07 -4.59
N GLN A 99 -7.39 -8.91 -3.71
CA GLN A 99 -7.52 -9.36 -2.32
C GLN A 99 -8.62 -8.60 -1.58
N ALA A 100 -8.73 -7.30 -1.81
CA ALA A 100 -9.80 -6.49 -1.22
C ALA A 100 -11.18 -6.99 -1.65
N LYS A 101 -11.33 -7.36 -2.92
CA LYS A 101 -12.58 -7.95 -3.43
C LYS A 101 -12.91 -9.27 -2.75
N LYS A 102 -11.90 -10.12 -2.54
CA LYS A 102 -12.09 -11.40 -1.84
C LYS A 102 -12.54 -11.21 -0.39
N GLU A 103 -12.11 -10.13 0.24
CA GLU A 103 -12.48 -9.80 1.62
C GLU A 103 -13.75 -8.93 1.71
N ASN A 104 -14.44 -8.69 0.58
CA ASN A 104 -15.69 -7.93 0.49
C ASN A 104 -15.55 -6.47 0.91
N ALA A 105 -14.41 -5.85 0.64
CA ALA A 105 -14.22 -4.43 0.87
C ALA A 105 -15.09 -3.60 -0.09
N ILE A 106 -15.49 -2.41 0.36
CA ILE A 106 -16.28 -1.49 -0.47
C ILE A 106 -15.41 -0.58 -1.34
N MET A 107 -14.17 -0.37 -0.93
CA MET A 107 -13.23 0.48 -1.65
C MET A 107 -11.81 0.15 -1.21
N VAL A 108 -10.83 0.46 -2.06
CA VAL A 108 -9.41 0.43 -1.70
C VAL A 108 -8.90 1.86 -1.65
N TRP A 109 -8.06 2.16 -0.67
CA TRP A 109 -7.44 3.48 -0.55
C TRP A 109 -5.97 3.36 -0.18
N SER A 110 -5.25 4.43 -0.37
CA SER A 110 -3.84 4.52 0.03
C SER A 110 -3.47 5.97 0.29
N LEU A 111 -2.26 6.19 0.78
CA LEU A 111 -1.70 7.51 1.07
C LEU A 111 -0.32 7.64 0.42
N PRO A 112 -0.24 7.64 -0.91
CA PRO A 112 1.04 7.68 -1.60
C PRO A 112 1.72 9.04 -1.54
N ARG A 113 3.04 9.01 -1.76
CA ARG A 113 3.81 10.20 -2.08
C ARG A 113 3.46 10.67 -3.49
N LYS A 114 3.61 11.96 -3.73
CA LYS A 114 3.34 12.55 -5.04
C LYS A 114 4.16 11.89 -6.16
N THR A 115 5.39 11.50 -5.86
CA THR A 115 6.28 10.83 -6.82
C THR A 115 5.78 9.46 -7.25
N SER A 116 4.92 8.82 -6.46
CA SER A 116 4.33 7.51 -6.76
C SER A 116 2.92 7.59 -7.34
N TYR A 117 2.32 8.76 -7.39
CA TYR A 117 0.92 8.93 -7.77
C TYR A 117 0.61 8.34 -9.15
N PHE A 118 1.53 8.45 -10.11
CA PHE A 118 1.32 7.90 -11.45
C PHE A 118 1.01 6.40 -11.44
N THR A 119 1.70 5.65 -10.59
CA THR A 119 1.48 4.21 -10.47
C THR A 119 0.05 3.93 -9.98
N TYR A 120 -0.40 4.67 -8.98
CA TYR A 120 -1.76 4.52 -8.44
C TYR A 120 -2.80 4.92 -9.49
N ASN A 121 -2.59 6.03 -10.17
CA ASN A 121 -3.50 6.48 -11.22
C ASN A 121 -3.60 5.47 -12.36
N ASN A 122 -2.48 4.88 -12.77
CA ASN A 122 -2.46 3.84 -13.81
C ASN A 122 -3.21 2.55 -13.37
N ALA A 123 -3.27 2.29 -12.07
CA ALA A 123 -4.02 1.15 -11.53
C ALA A 123 -5.51 1.46 -11.33
N GLY A 124 -5.96 2.69 -11.62
CA GLY A 124 -7.36 3.09 -11.54
C GLY A 124 -7.74 3.90 -10.30
N PHE A 125 -6.77 4.24 -9.45
CA PHE A 125 -7.03 5.09 -8.29
C PHE A 125 -7.15 6.55 -8.70
N VAL A 126 -7.98 7.30 -7.96
CA VAL A 126 -8.17 8.73 -8.16
C VAL A 126 -7.85 9.50 -6.89
N LEU A 127 -7.47 10.77 -7.03
CA LEU A 127 -7.22 11.64 -5.89
C LEU A 127 -8.49 11.80 -5.05
N ALA A 128 -8.32 11.77 -3.73
CA ALA A 128 -9.41 11.93 -2.77
C ALA A 128 -9.12 13.05 -1.74
N SER A 129 -7.98 13.71 -1.85
CA SER A 129 -7.62 14.84 -0.99
C SER A 129 -6.63 15.76 -1.68
N ASP A 130 -6.37 16.93 -1.08
CA ASP A 130 -5.25 17.78 -1.44
C ASP A 130 -3.93 17.11 -1.02
N TRP A 131 -2.81 17.63 -1.52
CA TRP A 131 -1.48 17.21 -1.11
C TRP A 131 -1.12 17.84 0.24
N PHE A 132 -0.50 17.04 1.13
CA PHE A 132 -0.10 17.50 2.46
C PHE A 132 1.16 16.76 2.94
N ALA A 133 1.81 17.30 3.97
CA ALA A 133 3.00 16.71 4.55
C ALA A 133 2.66 15.59 5.54
N THR A 134 3.49 14.53 5.55
CA THR A 134 3.46 13.46 6.53
C THR A 134 4.84 13.32 7.18
N GLU A 135 4.98 12.39 8.13
CA GLU A 135 6.28 12.09 8.75
C GLU A 135 7.36 11.73 7.72
N THR A 136 6.97 11.08 6.63
CA THR A 136 7.93 10.48 5.68
C THR A 136 8.06 11.23 4.36
N SER A 137 7.23 12.24 4.10
CA SER A 137 7.25 12.98 2.83
C SER A 137 6.55 14.33 2.97
N ASP A 138 6.99 15.32 2.19
CA ASP A 138 6.38 16.65 2.17
C ASP A 138 5.07 16.69 1.40
N PHE A 139 4.86 15.77 0.46
CA PHE A 139 3.67 15.74 -0.40
C PHE A 139 3.09 14.33 -0.46
N ASN A 140 2.00 14.12 0.28
CA ASN A 140 1.19 12.92 0.22
C ASN A 140 -0.27 13.32 -0.06
N ALA A 141 -1.04 12.40 -0.61
CA ALA A 141 -2.47 12.60 -0.78
C ALA A 141 -3.20 11.27 -0.65
N TYR A 142 -4.43 11.32 -0.17
CA TYR A 142 -5.28 10.13 -0.22
C TYR A 142 -5.70 9.86 -1.67
N VAL A 143 -5.67 8.59 -2.03
CA VAL A 143 -6.21 8.09 -3.31
C VAL A 143 -7.16 6.95 -3.01
N LYS A 144 -8.14 6.74 -3.88
CA LYS A 144 -9.13 5.68 -3.72
C LYS A 144 -9.48 5.02 -5.04
N LEU A 145 -9.92 3.77 -4.94
CA LEU A 145 -10.52 3.01 -6.03
C LEU A 145 -11.80 2.39 -5.50
N GLN A 146 -12.94 2.81 -6.05
CA GLN A 146 -14.25 2.29 -5.64
C GLN A 146 -14.43 0.89 -6.19
N LEU A 147 -14.88 -0.04 -5.34
CA LEU A 147 -15.19 -1.40 -5.76
C LEU A 147 -16.70 -1.53 -6.02
N ASN A 148 -17.02 -2.22 -7.09
CA ASN A 148 -18.40 -2.57 -7.39
C ASN A 148 -18.72 -3.85 -6.62
N THR A 149 -19.79 -3.81 -5.86
CA THR A 149 -20.27 -4.96 -5.08
C THR A 149 -21.55 -5.50 -5.69
#